data_d2b366ee36324b842fc56d6709db021e
#
_entry.id   d2b366ee36324b842fc56d6709db021e
#
_cell.length_a   1.000
_cell.length_b   1.000
_cell.length_c   1.000
_cell.angle_alpha   90.00
_cell.angle_beta   90.00
_cell.angle_gamma   90.00
#
_symmetry.space_group_name_H-M   'P 1'
#
loop_
_entity.id
_entity.type
_entity.pdbx_description
1 polymer ?
#
loop_
_entity_poly.entity_id
_entity_poly.type
_entity_poly.pdbx_seq_one_letter_code
_entity_poly.pdbx_strand_id
1 'polypeptide(L)'
;KMKNILVNNTHYNNKKQALLDWGSLDIEFRETSDAQTAMWAANELYKDHNDPFFIACGIFKPHLPWYLPKTFFNNFPLDNIELPNIPLDDLNDIPAAGIEMTNSLDSEGDYQRMNANNKQRELVQAYLASINYADQCVGIILDALNKSKYKDNTIVILWGDHGWHLGEKLSYRKSKLWEEATRVPFIISVPGITKPESRTNRIVNLIDIYPTLSELCNLPKNKLNQGRSLVPLLFEPDMKWPFPTVTTMGYLNHAVRSENWRYIQYEDGTEELYDHRKDQFELYNLASNKDFNEIKEELKSWLPKENNRIRMKEVGKRGSRKKVVIGLY
;
A
#
# COMPACT_ATOMS: atom_id res chain seq x y z
N LYS A 1 -29.69 0.37 6.48
CA LYS A 1 -28.58 1.32 6.71
C LYS A 1 -27.91 0.92 8.03
N MET A 2 -26.85 0.10 7.96
CA MET A 2 -26.01 -0.11 9.12
C MET A 2 -25.14 1.13 9.31
N LYS A 3 -25.23 1.75 10.46
CA LYS A 3 -24.35 2.83 10.86
C LYS A 3 -23.61 2.38 12.10
N ASN A 4 -22.30 2.35 12.04
CA ASN A 4 -21.51 2.19 13.24
C ASN A 4 -21.73 3.41 14.14
N ILE A 5 -21.62 3.23 15.45
CA ILE A 5 -21.81 4.25 16.49
C ILE A 5 -20.96 5.51 16.23
N LEU A 6 -19.85 5.37 15.53
CA LEU A 6 -18.96 6.49 15.18
C LEU A 6 -19.54 7.47 14.14
N VAL A 7 -20.59 7.08 13.42
CA VAL A 7 -21.24 7.93 12.38
C VAL A 7 -22.15 9.02 12.98
N ASN A 8 -22.56 8.87 14.23
CA ASN A 8 -23.43 9.85 14.88
C ASN A 8 -22.71 11.05 15.52
N ASN A 9 -21.38 11.12 15.39
CA ASN A 9 -20.65 12.27 15.92
C ASN A 9 -20.76 13.45 14.96
N THR A 10 -21.45 14.50 15.40
CA THR A 10 -21.78 15.75 14.71
C THR A 10 -20.59 16.57 14.20
N HIS A 11 -19.37 16.08 14.32
CA HIS A 11 -18.14 16.74 13.86
C HIS A 11 -17.74 16.42 12.42
N TYR A 12 -18.43 15.49 11.74
CA TYR A 12 -18.20 15.21 10.32
C TYR A 12 -19.03 16.13 9.41
N ASN A 13 -18.76 17.42 9.45
CA ASN A 13 -19.38 18.38 8.51
C ASN A 13 -18.71 18.42 7.12
N ASN A 14 -17.66 17.64 6.89
CA ASN A 14 -16.99 17.55 5.59
C ASN A 14 -17.36 16.25 4.87
N LYS A 15 -18.24 16.33 3.88
CA LYS A 15 -18.69 15.23 2.99
C LYS A 15 -17.59 14.58 2.14
N LYS A 16 -16.32 14.86 2.39
CA LYS A 16 -15.19 14.43 1.53
C LYS A 16 -14.31 13.32 2.13
N GLN A 17 -14.41 12.99 3.41
CA GLN A 17 -13.62 11.95 4.01
C GLN A 17 -14.33 10.60 3.96
N ALA A 18 -13.68 9.57 3.42
CA ALA A 18 -14.15 8.19 3.56
C ALA A 18 -14.17 7.87 5.06
N LEU A 19 -15.33 7.54 5.59
CA LEU A 19 -15.50 7.22 7.01
C LEU A 19 -14.67 5.98 7.35
N LEU A 20 -13.92 6.05 8.45
CA LEU A 20 -13.34 4.88 9.09
C LEU A 20 -14.50 4.11 9.72
N ASP A 21 -15.04 3.16 8.99
CA ASP A 21 -16.28 2.45 9.35
C ASP A 21 -16.22 0.98 8.93
N TRP A 22 -16.92 0.11 9.68
CA TRP A 22 -16.97 -1.32 9.44
C TRP A 22 -18.27 -1.94 9.94
N GLY A 23 -18.54 -3.16 9.52
CA GLY A 23 -19.67 -3.92 9.99
C GLY A 23 -19.89 -5.23 9.21
N SER A 24 -20.52 -6.18 9.88
CA SER A 24 -20.93 -7.42 9.24
C SER A 24 -22.20 -7.21 8.41
N LEU A 25 -22.24 -7.88 7.26
CA LEU A 25 -23.39 -7.94 6.35
C LEU A 25 -23.97 -9.34 6.36
N ASP A 26 -25.29 -9.41 6.27
CA ASP A 26 -26.03 -10.68 6.07
C ASP A 26 -26.23 -10.91 4.58
N ILE A 27 -25.13 -11.18 3.90
CA ILE A 27 -25.06 -11.49 2.45
C ILE A 27 -24.05 -12.60 2.23
N GLU A 28 -24.24 -13.32 1.13
CA GLU A 28 -23.29 -14.34 0.71
C GLU A 28 -22.04 -13.73 0.08
N PHE A 29 -20.89 -14.38 0.25
CA PHE A 29 -19.62 -13.93 -0.31
C PHE A 29 -19.70 -13.65 -1.81
N ARG A 30 -20.39 -14.54 -2.57
CA ARG A 30 -20.49 -14.43 -4.03
C ARG A 30 -21.34 -13.26 -4.52
N GLU A 31 -22.12 -12.64 -3.64
CA GLU A 31 -22.95 -11.47 -3.95
C GLU A 31 -22.16 -10.16 -3.85
N THR A 32 -20.97 -10.21 -3.28
CA THR A 32 -20.12 -9.01 -3.10
C THR A 32 -19.41 -8.61 -4.41
N SER A 33 -19.15 -7.33 -4.57
CA SER A 33 -18.55 -6.77 -5.80
C SER A 33 -17.18 -7.36 -6.15
N ASP A 34 -16.28 -7.49 -5.16
CA ASP A 34 -14.93 -8.00 -5.39
C ASP A 34 -14.96 -9.50 -5.73
N ALA A 35 -15.84 -10.28 -5.07
CA ALA A 35 -16.02 -11.69 -5.42
C ALA A 35 -16.55 -11.84 -6.85
N GLN A 36 -17.49 -10.99 -7.28
CA GLN A 36 -17.99 -10.98 -8.66
C GLN A 36 -16.88 -10.60 -9.66
N THR A 37 -16.03 -9.62 -9.31
CA THR A 37 -14.86 -9.25 -10.12
C THR A 37 -13.88 -10.43 -10.24
N ALA A 38 -13.59 -11.11 -9.13
CA ALA A 38 -12.71 -12.28 -9.12
C ALA A 38 -13.30 -13.45 -9.94
N MET A 39 -14.61 -13.72 -9.80
CA MET A 39 -15.30 -14.73 -10.61
C MET A 39 -15.32 -14.39 -12.10
N TRP A 40 -15.46 -13.10 -12.44
CA TRP A 40 -15.33 -12.68 -13.84
C TRP A 40 -13.93 -12.98 -14.38
N ALA A 41 -12.87 -12.60 -13.67
CA ALA A 41 -11.50 -12.87 -14.09
C ALA A 41 -11.23 -14.39 -14.19
N ALA A 42 -11.74 -15.18 -13.25
CA ALA A 42 -11.67 -16.63 -13.29
C ALA A 42 -12.37 -17.21 -14.53
N ASN A 43 -13.52 -16.68 -14.91
CA ASN A 43 -14.26 -17.12 -16.09
C ASN A 43 -13.52 -16.78 -17.40
N GLU A 44 -12.78 -15.66 -17.44
CA GLU A 44 -11.92 -15.35 -18.60
C GLU A 44 -10.83 -16.41 -18.80
N LEU A 45 -10.28 -16.99 -17.72
CA LEU A 45 -9.25 -18.03 -17.78
C LEU A 45 -9.76 -19.39 -18.30
N TYR A 46 -11.05 -19.61 -18.32
CA TYR A 46 -11.65 -20.83 -18.92
C TYR A 46 -12.00 -20.67 -20.40
N LYS A 47 -11.94 -19.46 -20.95
CA LYS A 47 -12.19 -19.22 -22.36
C LYS A 47 -10.98 -19.60 -23.22
N ASP A 48 -11.22 -19.86 -24.49
CA ASP A 48 -10.16 -20.00 -25.48
C ASP A 48 -9.73 -18.61 -25.96
N HIS A 49 -8.44 -18.33 -25.83
CA HIS A 49 -7.80 -17.15 -26.37
C HIS A 49 -6.86 -17.55 -27.52
N ASN A 50 -7.05 -16.98 -28.70
CA ASN A 50 -6.22 -17.25 -29.87
C ASN A 50 -4.88 -16.47 -29.84
N ASP A 51 -4.86 -15.34 -29.13
CA ASP A 51 -3.72 -14.46 -28.98
C ASP A 51 -3.29 -14.36 -27.51
N PRO A 52 -2.06 -13.92 -27.22
CA PRO A 52 -1.65 -13.56 -25.85
C PRO A 52 -2.62 -12.55 -25.25
N PHE A 53 -2.96 -12.74 -23.98
CA PHE A 53 -3.89 -11.88 -23.28
C PHE A 53 -3.25 -11.24 -22.03
N PHE A 54 -3.84 -10.16 -21.57
CA PHE A 54 -3.51 -9.48 -20.31
C PHE A 54 -4.80 -9.25 -19.51
N ILE A 55 -4.83 -9.76 -18.28
CA ILE A 55 -5.95 -9.55 -17.34
C ILE A 55 -5.45 -8.74 -16.16
N ALA A 56 -6.01 -7.54 -15.94
CA ALA A 56 -5.83 -6.77 -14.74
C ALA A 56 -7.11 -6.89 -13.88
N CYS A 57 -6.98 -7.49 -12.70
CA CYS A 57 -8.10 -7.69 -11.79
C CYS A 57 -7.88 -6.87 -10.52
N GLY A 58 -8.71 -5.85 -10.29
CA GLY A 58 -8.66 -5.02 -9.09
C GLY A 58 -9.61 -5.54 -8.01
N ILE A 59 -9.07 -5.86 -6.84
CA ILE A 59 -9.83 -6.18 -5.63
C ILE A 59 -9.80 -4.93 -4.75
N PHE A 60 -10.98 -4.39 -4.43
CA PHE A 60 -11.08 -3.13 -3.68
C PHE A 60 -10.70 -3.27 -2.20
N LYS A 61 -11.00 -4.44 -1.61
CA LYS A 61 -10.59 -4.71 -0.22
C LYS A 61 -9.09 -5.00 -0.14
N PRO A 62 -8.44 -4.58 0.97
CA PRO A 62 -8.96 -4.09 2.25
C PRO A 62 -9.26 -2.58 2.35
N HIS A 63 -9.62 -1.87 1.30
CA HIS A 63 -10.00 -0.46 1.39
C HIS A 63 -11.29 -0.26 2.21
N LEU A 64 -11.35 0.85 2.93
CA LEU A 64 -12.54 1.31 3.68
C LEU A 64 -13.76 1.57 2.76
N PRO A 65 -14.98 1.48 3.28
CA PRO A 65 -15.38 0.92 4.59
C PRO A 65 -15.33 -0.61 4.59
N TRP A 66 -15.09 -1.22 5.76
CA TRP A 66 -14.96 -2.68 5.87
C TRP A 66 -16.29 -3.37 6.16
N TYR A 67 -17.23 -3.28 5.24
CA TYR A 67 -18.47 -4.03 5.26
C TYR A 67 -18.30 -5.34 4.52
N LEU A 68 -18.44 -6.46 5.23
CA LEU A 68 -18.12 -7.80 4.75
C LEU A 68 -19.17 -8.82 5.25
N PRO A 69 -19.34 -9.96 4.57
CA PRO A 69 -20.12 -11.06 5.12
C PRO A 69 -19.64 -11.46 6.51
N LYS A 70 -20.58 -11.76 7.41
CA LYS A 70 -20.34 -12.07 8.83
C LYS A 70 -19.28 -13.17 9.04
N THR A 71 -19.21 -14.13 8.14
CA THR A 71 -18.27 -15.25 8.21
C THR A 71 -16.81 -14.81 8.30
N PHE A 72 -16.43 -13.70 7.66
CA PHE A 72 -15.07 -13.19 7.70
C PHE A 72 -14.70 -12.60 9.07
N PHE A 73 -15.65 -11.98 9.77
CA PHE A 73 -15.42 -11.51 11.15
C PHE A 73 -15.29 -12.67 12.14
N ASN A 74 -16.03 -13.76 11.93
CA ASN A 74 -15.97 -14.93 12.78
C ASN A 74 -14.61 -15.63 12.77
N ASN A 75 -13.81 -15.48 11.70
CA ASN A 75 -12.46 -16.03 11.60
C ASN A 75 -11.47 -15.30 12.52
N PHE A 76 -11.83 -14.14 13.04
CA PHE A 76 -11.00 -13.30 13.90
C PHE A 76 -11.78 -12.91 15.17
N PRO A 77 -11.93 -13.83 16.15
CA PRO A 77 -12.60 -13.53 17.42
C PRO A 77 -11.96 -12.31 18.10
N LEU A 78 -12.77 -11.38 18.59
CA LEU A 78 -12.31 -10.09 19.11
C LEU A 78 -11.32 -10.23 20.27
N ASP A 79 -11.52 -11.26 21.11
CA ASP A 79 -10.66 -11.54 22.28
C ASP A 79 -9.24 -11.99 21.87
N ASN A 80 -9.08 -12.50 20.63
CA ASN A 80 -7.79 -12.96 20.10
C ASN A 80 -7.08 -11.88 19.29
N ILE A 81 -7.65 -10.68 19.17
CA ILE A 81 -7.01 -9.60 18.41
C ILE A 81 -5.89 -8.98 19.22
N GLU A 82 -4.69 -9.08 18.71
CA GLU A 82 -3.53 -8.36 19.21
C GLU A 82 -3.44 -6.98 18.56
N LEU A 83 -3.22 -5.96 19.37
CA LEU A 83 -2.99 -4.60 18.87
C LEU A 83 -1.50 -4.39 18.64
N PRO A 84 -1.12 -3.55 17.65
CA PRO A 84 0.27 -3.11 17.52
C PRO A 84 0.77 -2.52 18.85
N ASN A 85 2.01 -2.84 19.20
CA ASN A 85 2.66 -2.24 20.37
C ASN A 85 3.19 -0.86 20.00
N ILE A 86 2.44 0.18 20.35
CA ILE A 86 2.72 1.56 19.98
C ILE A 86 3.10 2.34 21.23
N PRO A 87 4.35 2.80 21.36
CA PRO A 87 4.75 3.70 22.43
C PRO A 87 3.96 5.01 22.37
N LEU A 88 3.50 5.51 23.51
CA LEU A 88 2.76 6.78 23.57
C LEU A 88 3.65 7.99 23.24
N ASP A 89 4.94 7.83 23.35
CA ASP A 89 5.98 8.82 23.06
C ASP A 89 6.61 8.68 21.66
N ASP A 90 6.06 7.83 20.81
CA ASP A 90 6.54 7.53 19.44
C ASP A 90 6.68 8.79 18.54
N LEU A 91 6.04 9.90 18.89
CA LEU A 91 6.16 11.17 18.15
C LEU A 91 7.17 12.16 18.76
N ASN A 92 7.81 11.84 19.87
CA ASN A 92 8.65 12.82 20.59
C ASN A 92 9.90 13.23 19.83
N ASP A 93 10.44 12.38 18.97
CA ASP A 93 11.63 12.65 18.15
C ASP A 93 11.30 12.91 16.67
N ILE A 94 10.00 12.96 16.33
CA ILE A 94 9.53 13.27 14.99
C ILE A 94 9.48 14.78 14.78
N PRO A 95 9.98 15.30 13.64
CA PRO A 95 9.88 16.72 13.34
C PRO A 95 8.44 17.19 13.13
N ALA A 96 8.18 18.49 13.29
CA ALA A 96 6.83 19.06 13.18
C ALA A 96 6.13 18.70 11.87
N ALA A 97 6.84 18.68 10.75
CA ALA A 97 6.31 18.28 9.45
C ALA A 97 5.86 16.80 9.43
N GLY A 98 6.59 15.91 10.09
CA GLY A 98 6.21 14.51 10.28
C GLY A 98 4.95 14.38 11.15
N ILE A 99 4.90 15.11 12.27
CA ILE A 99 3.71 15.13 13.14
C ILE A 99 2.48 15.64 12.38
N GLU A 100 2.61 16.67 11.56
CA GLU A 100 1.52 17.16 10.70
C GLU A 100 1.06 16.06 9.72
N MET A 101 1.99 15.26 9.18
CA MET A 101 1.67 14.15 8.29
C MET A 101 0.86 13.04 8.99
N THR A 102 0.99 12.82 10.30
CA THR A 102 0.15 11.86 11.04
C THR A 102 -1.32 12.24 11.03
N ASN A 103 -1.62 13.55 10.94
CA ASN A 103 -2.96 14.13 10.90
C ASN A 103 -3.31 14.65 9.49
N SER A 104 -2.83 13.99 8.45
CA SER A 104 -3.20 14.31 7.07
C SER A 104 -4.72 14.24 6.84
N LEU A 105 -5.22 14.91 5.81
CA LEU A 105 -6.65 15.09 5.51
C LEU A 105 -7.50 13.81 5.55
N ASP A 106 -6.90 12.67 5.34
CA ASP A 106 -7.59 11.36 5.36
C ASP A 106 -7.58 10.65 6.71
N SER A 107 -6.76 11.11 7.68
CA SER A 107 -6.61 10.47 9.00
C SER A 107 -6.81 11.40 10.20
N GLU A 108 -7.14 12.68 9.96
CA GLU A 108 -7.27 13.68 11.03
C GLU A 108 -8.23 13.23 12.15
N GLY A 109 -7.67 13.14 13.37
CA GLY A 109 -8.39 12.78 14.58
C GLY A 109 -8.87 11.31 14.64
N ASP A 110 -8.50 10.44 13.67
CA ASP A 110 -8.92 9.03 13.68
C ASP A 110 -8.34 8.29 14.89
N TYR A 111 -7.06 8.52 15.23
CA TYR A 111 -6.40 7.86 16.36
C TYR A 111 -7.09 8.24 17.69
N GLN A 112 -7.32 9.52 17.91
CA GLN A 112 -7.97 10.04 19.11
C GLN A 112 -9.40 9.48 19.24
N ARG A 113 -10.15 9.40 18.13
CA ARG A 113 -11.51 8.85 18.14
C ARG A 113 -11.53 7.36 18.46
N MET A 114 -10.62 6.58 17.89
CA MET A 114 -10.54 5.14 18.17
C MET A 114 -10.22 4.89 19.64
N ASN A 115 -9.26 5.62 20.20
CA ASN A 115 -8.89 5.51 21.61
C ASN A 115 -10.01 5.94 22.55
N ALA A 116 -10.61 7.11 22.33
CA ALA A 116 -11.67 7.62 23.17
C ALA A 116 -12.92 6.72 23.23
N ASN A 117 -13.12 5.91 22.19
CA ASN A 117 -14.25 4.97 22.11
C ASN A 117 -13.87 3.51 22.35
N ASN A 118 -12.60 3.21 22.68
CA ASN A 118 -12.08 1.86 22.86
C ASN A 118 -12.36 0.92 21.66
N LYS A 119 -12.20 1.45 20.42
CA LYS A 119 -12.57 0.76 19.18
C LYS A 119 -11.39 0.17 18.41
N GLN A 120 -10.18 0.19 18.94
CA GLN A 120 -8.98 -0.26 18.26
C GLN A 120 -9.05 -1.75 17.88
N ARG A 121 -9.50 -2.62 18.82
CA ARG A 121 -9.62 -4.07 18.55
C ARG A 121 -10.64 -4.38 17.47
N GLU A 122 -11.79 -3.73 17.49
CA GLU A 122 -12.82 -3.90 16.46
C GLU A 122 -12.33 -3.42 15.09
N LEU A 123 -11.57 -2.33 15.07
CA LEU A 123 -10.95 -1.82 13.85
C LEU A 123 -9.95 -2.81 13.28
N VAL A 124 -9.02 -3.34 14.11
CA VAL A 124 -8.03 -4.33 13.67
C VAL A 124 -8.70 -5.62 13.22
N GLN A 125 -9.73 -6.11 13.97
CA GLN A 125 -10.54 -7.24 13.54
C GLN A 125 -11.12 -7.03 12.14
N ALA A 126 -11.74 -5.88 11.90
CA ALA A 126 -12.37 -5.56 10.62
C ALA A 126 -11.34 -5.49 9.47
N TYR A 127 -10.14 -4.97 9.75
CA TYR A 127 -9.05 -4.94 8.80
C TYR A 127 -8.56 -6.36 8.45
N LEU A 128 -8.31 -7.20 9.44
CA LEU A 128 -7.91 -8.61 9.24
C LEU A 128 -8.99 -9.40 8.49
N ALA A 129 -10.26 -9.22 8.84
CA ALA A 129 -11.39 -9.81 8.12
C ALA A 129 -11.42 -9.36 6.66
N SER A 130 -11.08 -8.10 6.40
CA SER A 130 -11.02 -7.52 5.05
C SER A 130 -9.85 -8.07 4.22
N ILE A 131 -8.70 -8.33 4.85
CA ILE A 131 -7.56 -9.02 4.20
C ILE A 131 -7.95 -10.45 3.86
N ASN A 132 -8.54 -11.19 4.80
CA ASN A 132 -8.98 -12.57 4.56
C ASN A 132 -10.02 -12.66 3.44
N TYR A 133 -10.91 -11.67 3.35
CA TYR A 133 -11.84 -11.56 2.24
C TYR A 133 -11.14 -11.32 0.89
N ALA A 134 -10.15 -10.41 0.85
CA ALA A 134 -9.38 -10.14 -0.36
C ALA A 134 -8.57 -11.37 -0.80
N ASP A 135 -7.97 -12.07 0.15
CA ASP A 135 -7.24 -13.33 -0.08
C ASP A 135 -8.14 -14.40 -0.72
N GLN A 136 -9.37 -14.55 -0.21
CA GLN A 136 -10.35 -15.48 -0.83
C GLN A 136 -10.71 -15.07 -2.27
N CYS A 137 -10.81 -13.78 -2.57
CA CYS A 137 -11.03 -13.31 -3.95
C CYS A 137 -9.84 -13.68 -4.85
N VAL A 138 -8.61 -13.47 -4.37
CA VAL A 138 -7.37 -13.88 -5.08
C VAL A 138 -7.36 -15.39 -5.30
N GLY A 139 -7.73 -16.16 -4.27
CA GLY A 139 -7.82 -17.62 -4.35
C GLY A 139 -8.71 -18.11 -5.50
N ILE A 140 -9.86 -17.49 -5.75
CA ILE A 140 -10.76 -17.83 -6.87
C ILE A 140 -10.01 -17.72 -8.22
N ILE A 141 -9.23 -16.67 -8.41
CA ILE A 141 -8.51 -16.42 -9.66
C ILE A 141 -7.37 -17.44 -9.83
N LEU A 142 -6.60 -17.66 -8.77
CA LEU A 142 -5.48 -18.61 -8.80
C LEU A 142 -5.96 -20.06 -8.98
N ASP A 143 -7.07 -20.45 -8.36
CA ASP A 143 -7.67 -21.75 -8.54
C ASP A 143 -8.14 -21.97 -9.99
N ALA A 144 -8.72 -20.93 -10.60
CA ALA A 144 -9.13 -20.98 -12.00
C ALA A 144 -7.91 -21.09 -12.93
N LEU A 145 -6.86 -20.33 -12.67
CA LEU A 145 -5.60 -20.42 -13.43
C LEU A 145 -5.01 -21.82 -13.34
N ASN A 146 -4.92 -22.39 -12.15
CA ASN A 146 -4.37 -23.74 -11.92
C ASN A 146 -5.16 -24.85 -12.63
N LYS A 147 -6.46 -24.64 -12.85
CA LYS A 147 -7.33 -25.57 -13.57
C LYS A 147 -7.40 -25.29 -15.08
N SER A 148 -6.89 -24.17 -15.52
CA SER A 148 -6.90 -23.76 -16.93
C SER A 148 -5.74 -24.35 -17.72
N LYS A 149 -5.84 -24.28 -19.05
CA LYS A 149 -4.72 -24.64 -19.95
C LYS A 149 -3.57 -23.63 -19.92
N TYR A 150 -3.73 -22.50 -19.22
CA TYR A 150 -2.78 -21.40 -19.17
C TYR A 150 -1.85 -21.44 -17.93
N LYS A 151 -2.02 -22.41 -17.02
CA LYS A 151 -1.28 -22.45 -15.74
C LYS A 151 0.24 -22.41 -15.89
N ASP A 152 0.76 -23.04 -16.95
CA ASP A 152 2.20 -23.22 -17.15
C ASP A 152 2.81 -22.16 -18.08
N ASN A 153 2.01 -21.19 -18.58
CA ASN A 153 2.46 -20.14 -19.49
C ASN A 153 1.92 -18.74 -19.13
N THR A 154 1.45 -18.55 -17.89
CA THR A 154 0.92 -17.24 -17.42
C THR A 154 1.84 -16.66 -16.35
N ILE A 155 2.26 -15.40 -16.55
CA ILE A 155 2.94 -14.60 -15.53
C ILE A 155 1.87 -14.11 -14.57
N VAL A 156 2.07 -14.31 -13.27
CA VAL A 156 1.20 -13.80 -12.20
C VAL A 156 1.94 -12.73 -11.41
N ILE A 157 1.32 -11.57 -11.26
CA ILE A 157 1.81 -10.51 -10.38
C ILE A 157 0.69 -10.14 -9.40
N LEU A 158 0.98 -10.22 -8.10
CA LEU A 158 0.11 -9.75 -7.03
C LEU A 158 0.81 -8.64 -6.25
N TRP A 159 0.14 -7.49 -6.08
CA TRP A 159 0.66 -6.38 -5.28
C TRP A 159 -0.45 -5.60 -4.60
N GLY A 160 -0.10 -4.92 -3.49
CA GLY A 160 -0.89 -3.83 -2.93
C GLY A 160 -0.46 -2.49 -3.52
N ASP A 161 -1.36 -1.52 -3.61
CA ASP A 161 -1.05 -0.17 -4.12
C ASP A 161 -0.37 0.70 -3.06
N HIS A 162 -0.66 0.48 -1.79
CA HIS A 162 -0.05 1.11 -0.61
C HIS A 162 -0.28 0.24 0.63
N GLY A 163 0.48 0.51 1.68
CA GLY A 163 0.29 -0.08 3.01
C GLY A 163 -0.77 0.66 3.84
N TRP A 164 -0.77 0.41 5.17
CA TRP A 164 -1.78 0.96 6.06
C TRP A 164 -1.29 1.01 7.51
N HIS A 165 -1.42 2.15 8.18
CA HIS A 165 -1.19 2.29 9.62
C HIS A 165 -2.42 1.80 10.41
N LEU A 166 -2.17 1.05 11.46
CA LEU A 166 -3.16 0.54 12.41
C LEU A 166 -2.99 1.13 13.81
N GLY A 167 -2.40 2.31 13.88
CA GLY A 167 -2.13 3.06 15.11
C GLY A 167 -0.67 3.48 15.24
N GLU A 168 0.25 2.88 14.49
CA GLU A 168 1.67 3.26 14.45
C GLU A 168 1.79 4.75 14.09
N LYS A 169 2.77 5.42 14.69
CA LYS A 169 2.90 6.89 14.65
C LYS A 169 1.63 7.62 15.11
N LEU A 170 0.93 7.04 16.11
CA LEU A 170 -0.34 7.54 16.64
C LEU A 170 -1.35 7.91 15.54
N SER A 171 -1.38 7.13 14.45
CA SER A 171 -2.14 7.43 13.24
C SER A 171 -2.74 6.18 12.60
N TYR A 172 -3.73 6.38 11.77
CA TYR A 172 -4.35 5.34 10.94
C TYR A 172 -4.21 5.69 9.46
N ARG A 173 -4.55 4.74 8.59
CA ARG A 173 -4.63 4.88 7.15
C ARG A 173 -3.26 4.99 6.47
N LYS A 174 -3.23 5.67 5.35
CA LYS A 174 -2.15 5.82 4.37
C LYS A 174 -1.73 7.29 4.23
N SER A 175 -1.10 7.64 3.13
CA SER A 175 -0.64 9.01 2.83
C SER A 175 0.46 9.49 3.77
N LYS A 176 1.42 8.59 4.03
CA LYS A 176 2.57 8.79 4.92
C LYS A 176 3.83 8.23 4.28
N LEU A 177 4.99 8.53 4.87
CA LEU A 177 6.30 8.13 4.34
C LEU A 177 6.97 6.99 5.12
N TRP A 178 6.37 6.54 6.22
CA TRP A 178 6.87 5.44 7.04
C TRP A 178 6.56 4.06 6.44
N GLU A 179 7.24 3.04 6.95
CA GLU A 179 7.20 1.66 6.42
C GLU A 179 5.78 1.12 6.28
N GLU A 180 4.92 1.30 7.28
CA GLU A 180 3.56 0.76 7.30
C GLU A 180 2.67 1.29 6.15
N ALA A 181 2.91 2.49 5.68
CA ALA A 181 2.20 3.05 4.53
C ALA A 181 2.84 2.71 3.18
N THR A 182 4.15 2.43 3.15
CA THR A 182 4.91 2.31 1.90
C THR A 182 5.30 0.87 1.54
N ARG A 183 5.28 -0.04 2.50
CA ARG A 183 5.52 -1.47 2.27
C ARG A 183 4.23 -2.19 1.91
N VAL A 184 4.29 -2.99 0.84
CA VAL A 184 3.14 -3.72 0.31
C VAL A 184 3.50 -5.18 0.03
N PRO A 185 2.53 -6.10 0.01
CA PRO A 185 2.73 -7.40 -0.62
C PRO A 185 3.14 -7.21 -2.08
N PHE A 186 4.18 -7.93 -2.52
CA PHE A 186 4.61 -7.92 -3.92
C PHE A 186 5.14 -9.29 -4.29
N ILE A 187 4.42 -10.01 -5.14
CA ILE A 187 4.69 -11.38 -5.52
C ILE A 187 4.70 -11.46 -7.05
N ILE A 188 5.73 -12.09 -7.61
CA ILE A 188 5.84 -12.36 -9.04
C ILE A 188 6.10 -13.86 -9.22
N SER A 189 5.27 -14.50 -10.03
CA SER A 189 5.46 -15.89 -10.44
C SER A 189 5.55 -15.97 -11.96
N VAL A 190 6.67 -16.51 -12.45
CA VAL A 190 6.94 -16.66 -13.89
C VAL A 190 7.30 -18.12 -14.15
N PRO A 191 6.45 -18.88 -14.88
CA PRO A 191 6.72 -20.27 -15.19
C PRO A 191 8.09 -20.44 -15.85
N GLY A 192 8.86 -21.41 -15.37
CA GLY A 192 10.21 -21.70 -15.88
C GLY A 192 11.32 -20.75 -15.43
N ILE A 193 11.01 -19.66 -14.71
CA ILE A 193 12.00 -18.69 -14.20
C ILE A 193 12.02 -18.67 -12.68
N THR A 194 10.88 -18.37 -12.04
CA THR A 194 10.83 -18.27 -10.58
C THR A 194 10.79 -19.64 -9.91
N LYS A 195 11.57 -19.80 -8.85
CA LYS A 195 11.52 -21.00 -8.03
C LYS A 195 10.38 -20.90 -7.01
N PRO A 196 9.66 -21.99 -6.73
CA PRO A 196 8.67 -22.01 -5.65
C PRO A 196 9.31 -21.55 -4.33
N GLU A 197 8.53 -20.80 -3.53
CA GLU A 197 8.91 -20.30 -2.21
C GLU A 197 10.16 -19.40 -2.16
N SER A 198 10.73 -19.02 -3.31
CA SER A 198 11.84 -18.08 -3.32
C SER A 198 11.41 -16.70 -2.80
N ARG A 199 12.29 -16.05 -2.05
CA ARG A 199 12.06 -14.73 -1.46
C ARG A 199 13.30 -13.87 -1.64
N THR A 200 13.13 -12.56 -1.65
CA THR A 200 14.22 -11.60 -1.61
C THR A 200 13.92 -10.48 -0.63
N ASN A 201 14.95 -9.98 0.04
CA ASN A 201 14.90 -8.78 0.87
C ASN A 201 15.37 -7.53 0.10
N ARG A 202 15.60 -7.66 -1.20
CA ARG A 202 16.00 -6.52 -2.05
C ARG A 202 14.87 -5.53 -2.16
N ILE A 203 15.22 -4.25 -2.04
CA ILE A 203 14.23 -3.17 -2.11
C ILE A 203 13.87 -2.91 -3.57
N VAL A 204 12.59 -3.02 -3.88
CA VAL A 204 12.02 -2.83 -5.22
C VAL A 204 10.84 -1.85 -5.15
N ASN A 205 10.44 -1.32 -6.29
CA ASN A 205 9.36 -0.34 -6.37
C ASN A 205 8.25 -0.82 -7.33
N LEU A 206 7.01 -0.41 -7.11
CA LEU A 206 5.89 -0.76 -8.01
C LEU A 206 6.07 -0.22 -9.43
N ILE A 207 6.84 0.87 -9.63
CA ILE A 207 7.19 1.35 -10.98
C ILE A 207 8.06 0.35 -11.76
N ASP A 208 8.66 -0.63 -11.09
CA ASP A 208 9.48 -1.68 -11.68
C ASP A 208 8.63 -2.76 -12.38
N ILE A 209 7.32 -2.81 -12.12
CA ILE A 209 6.40 -3.78 -12.74
C ILE A 209 6.39 -3.64 -14.26
N TYR A 210 6.22 -2.43 -14.75
CA TYR A 210 6.10 -2.21 -16.20
C TYR A 210 7.35 -2.61 -16.98
N PRO A 211 8.58 -2.17 -16.63
CA PRO A 211 9.79 -2.61 -17.34
C PRO A 211 10.05 -4.11 -17.18
N THR A 212 9.68 -4.72 -16.05
CA THR A 212 9.78 -6.16 -15.83
C THR A 212 8.87 -6.93 -16.80
N LEU A 213 7.60 -6.56 -16.89
CA LEU A 213 6.66 -7.17 -17.83
C LEU A 213 7.08 -6.93 -19.28
N SER A 214 7.57 -5.72 -19.61
CA SER A 214 8.06 -5.43 -20.96
C SER A 214 9.21 -6.34 -21.37
N GLU A 215 10.14 -6.63 -20.45
CA GLU A 215 11.26 -7.54 -20.71
C GLU A 215 10.79 -8.99 -20.79
N LEU A 216 9.98 -9.48 -19.86
CA LEU A 216 9.46 -10.85 -19.85
C LEU A 216 8.60 -11.17 -21.08
N CYS A 217 7.86 -10.19 -21.59
CA CYS A 217 7.01 -10.34 -22.77
C CYS A 217 7.68 -9.92 -24.08
N ASN A 218 8.99 -9.64 -24.05
CA ASN A 218 9.77 -9.17 -25.23
C ASN A 218 9.13 -7.97 -25.95
N LEU A 219 8.58 -7.04 -25.16
CA LEU A 219 7.98 -5.81 -25.68
C LEU A 219 9.04 -4.70 -25.88
N PRO A 220 8.81 -3.73 -26.75
CA PRO A 220 9.72 -2.60 -26.93
C PRO A 220 9.94 -1.82 -25.62
N LYS A 221 11.19 -1.45 -25.33
CA LYS A 221 11.52 -0.63 -24.17
C LYS A 221 10.94 0.78 -24.32
N ASN A 222 10.22 1.23 -23.30
CA ASN A 222 9.77 2.61 -23.20
C ASN A 222 10.85 3.45 -22.50
N LYS A 223 11.44 4.41 -23.20
CA LYS A 223 12.51 5.29 -22.68
C LYS A 223 12.05 6.24 -21.57
N LEU A 224 10.75 6.44 -21.41
CA LEU A 224 10.18 7.29 -20.34
C LEU A 224 10.04 6.56 -19.00
N ASN A 225 10.23 5.23 -18.98
CA ASN A 225 10.17 4.48 -17.75
C ASN A 225 11.35 4.80 -16.83
N GLN A 226 11.04 5.09 -15.58
CA GLN A 226 12.02 5.32 -14.52
C GLN A 226 12.29 4.07 -13.67
N GLY A 227 11.40 3.07 -13.74
CA GLY A 227 11.56 1.78 -13.06
C GLY A 227 12.66 0.91 -13.69
N ARG A 228 13.09 -0.11 -12.94
CA ARG A 228 14.08 -1.11 -13.33
C ARG A 228 13.41 -2.46 -13.53
N SER A 229 13.87 -3.22 -14.51
CA SER A 229 13.42 -4.59 -14.65
C SER A 229 13.90 -5.44 -13.47
N LEU A 230 12.99 -6.20 -12.89
CA LEU A 230 13.25 -7.14 -11.80
C LEU A 230 13.63 -8.54 -12.31
N VAL A 231 13.71 -8.74 -13.63
CA VAL A 231 14.05 -10.03 -14.23
C VAL A 231 15.33 -10.63 -13.63
N PRO A 232 16.42 -9.87 -13.39
CA PRO A 232 17.60 -10.44 -12.72
C PRO A 232 17.30 -11.02 -11.33
N LEU A 233 16.45 -10.38 -10.53
CA LEU A 233 16.04 -10.86 -9.20
C LEU A 233 15.13 -12.10 -9.27
N LEU A 234 14.38 -12.28 -10.37
CA LEU A 234 13.55 -13.47 -10.58
C LEU A 234 14.40 -14.71 -10.80
N PHE A 235 15.59 -14.56 -11.42
CA PHE A 235 16.56 -15.65 -11.60
C PHE A 235 17.43 -15.86 -10.37
N GLU A 236 17.91 -14.78 -9.75
CA GLU A 236 18.83 -14.79 -8.61
C GLU A 236 18.34 -13.82 -7.51
N PRO A 237 17.44 -14.27 -6.61
CA PRO A 237 16.81 -13.42 -5.58
C PRO A 237 17.82 -12.73 -4.64
N ASP A 238 18.98 -13.34 -4.41
CA ASP A 238 20.00 -12.86 -3.48
C ASP A 238 21.11 -12.03 -4.15
N MET A 239 21.03 -11.81 -5.46
CA MET A 239 22.04 -11.03 -6.16
C MET A 239 22.22 -9.64 -5.53
N LYS A 240 23.39 -9.02 -5.72
CA LYS A 240 23.64 -7.64 -5.29
C LYS A 240 22.70 -6.68 -6.01
N TRP A 241 21.90 -5.92 -5.22
CA TRP A 241 20.92 -4.95 -5.71
C TRP A 241 21.08 -3.62 -4.97
N PRO A 242 21.93 -2.71 -5.47
CA PRO A 242 22.32 -1.51 -4.73
C PRO A 242 21.33 -0.36 -4.89
N PHE A 243 20.11 -0.63 -5.31
CA PHE A 243 19.14 0.41 -5.65
C PHE A 243 18.12 0.58 -4.52
N PRO A 244 18.06 1.74 -3.87
CA PRO A 244 16.96 2.09 -2.99
C PRO A 244 15.72 2.46 -3.80
N THR A 245 14.60 2.58 -3.11
CA THR A 245 13.35 3.13 -3.67
C THR A 245 13.08 4.51 -3.10
N VAL A 246 12.34 5.31 -3.87
CA VAL A 246 11.89 6.64 -3.43
C VAL A 246 10.38 6.69 -3.45
N THR A 247 9.80 7.16 -2.34
CA THR A 247 8.36 7.45 -2.22
C THR A 247 8.20 8.95 -2.00
N THR A 248 7.25 9.56 -2.69
CA THR A 248 6.95 10.98 -2.57
C THR A 248 5.53 11.19 -2.07
N MET A 249 5.35 12.02 -1.07
CA MET A 249 4.05 12.43 -0.55
C MET A 249 3.92 13.95 -0.52
N GLY A 250 3.21 14.50 -1.50
CA GLY A 250 3.12 15.95 -1.68
C GLY A 250 4.40 16.55 -2.27
N TYR A 251 4.59 17.85 -2.04
CA TYR A 251 5.73 18.59 -2.58
C TYR A 251 6.92 18.50 -1.64
N LEU A 252 8.08 18.08 -2.13
CA LEU A 252 9.35 17.99 -1.41
C LEU A 252 9.37 17.07 -0.17
N ASN A 253 8.32 16.27 0.05
CA ASN A 253 8.35 15.26 1.11
C ASN A 253 8.67 13.90 0.47
N HIS A 254 9.81 13.34 0.80
CA HIS A 254 10.34 12.13 0.21
C HIS A 254 10.85 11.16 1.24
N ALA A 255 10.63 9.87 1.02
CA ALA A 255 11.32 8.80 1.73
C ALA A 255 12.22 8.04 0.76
N VAL A 256 13.45 7.77 1.16
CA VAL A 256 14.38 6.87 0.49
C VAL A 256 14.52 5.61 1.34
N ARG A 257 14.18 4.45 0.78
CA ARG A 257 14.27 3.15 1.44
C ARG A 257 15.34 2.30 0.78
N SER A 258 16.44 2.06 1.47
CA SER A 258 17.46 1.07 1.11
C SER A 258 17.25 -0.22 1.89
N GLU A 259 18.07 -1.26 1.69
CA GLU A 259 17.90 -2.55 2.37
C GLU A 259 17.91 -2.43 3.90
N ASN A 260 18.73 -1.54 4.45
CA ASN A 260 18.94 -1.40 5.90
C ASN A 260 18.42 -0.09 6.48
N TRP A 261 18.11 0.89 5.66
CA TRP A 261 17.84 2.24 6.12
C TRP A 261 16.60 2.84 5.48
N ARG A 262 15.90 3.67 6.25
CA ARG A 262 14.94 4.65 5.73
C ARG A 262 15.41 6.04 6.10
N TYR A 263 15.45 6.91 5.10
CA TYR A 263 15.66 8.34 5.24
C TYR A 263 14.43 9.10 4.75
N ILE A 264 13.94 10.03 5.54
CA ILE A 264 12.83 10.91 5.16
C ILE A 264 13.31 12.35 5.19
N GLN A 265 12.96 13.11 4.15
CA GLN A 265 13.14 14.56 4.11
C GLN A 265 11.82 15.24 3.84
N TYR A 266 11.52 16.28 4.60
CA TYR A 266 10.32 17.08 4.49
C TYR A 266 10.57 18.41 3.74
N GLU A 267 9.48 19.08 3.28
CA GLU A 267 9.53 20.36 2.54
C GLU A 267 10.27 21.45 3.32
N ASP A 268 10.20 21.45 4.65
CA ASP A 268 10.87 22.41 5.53
C ASP A 268 12.36 22.10 5.78
N GLY A 269 12.86 21.00 5.19
CA GLY A 269 14.24 20.55 5.32
C GLY A 269 14.51 19.72 6.58
N THR A 270 13.52 19.46 7.42
CA THR A 270 13.67 18.53 8.55
C THR A 270 13.76 17.08 8.08
N GLU A 271 14.36 16.20 8.89
CA GLU A 271 14.78 14.87 8.47
C GLU A 271 14.44 13.81 9.51
N GLU A 272 14.23 12.58 9.02
CA GLU A 272 14.20 11.36 9.83
C GLU A 272 15.15 10.32 9.23
N LEU A 273 15.73 9.46 10.10
CA LEU A 273 16.57 8.35 9.71
C LEU A 273 16.34 7.16 10.63
N TYR A 274 16.17 5.96 10.04
CA TYR A 274 15.89 4.72 10.78
C TYR A 274 16.78 3.59 10.30
N ASP A 275 17.32 2.79 11.25
CA ASP A 275 18.11 1.59 10.98
C ASP A 275 17.22 0.33 11.10
N HIS A 276 16.70 -0.15 9.99
CA HIS A 276 15.79 -1.30 9.94
C HIS A 276 16.39 -2.65 10.41
N ARG A 277 17.70 -2.73 10.61
CA ARG A 277 18.35 -3.90 11.21
C ARG A 277 18.06 -3.99 12.72
N LYS A 278 17.73 -2.87 13.36
CA LYS A 278 17.52 -2.73 14.80
C LYS A 278 16.15 -2.21 15.16
N ASP A 279 15.56 -1.44 14.28
CA ASP A 279 14.29 -0.72 14.49
C ASP A 279 13.38 -0.87 13.25
N GLN A 280 12.68 -1.99 13.19
CA GLN A 280 11.77 -2.31 12.08
C GLN A 280 10.48 -1.47 12.11
N PHE A 281 10.15 -0.89 13.27
CA PHE A 281 8.95 -0.09 13.50
C PHE A 281 9.20 1.42 13.44
N GLU A 282 10.45 1.82 13.13
CA GLU A 282 10.82 3.24 12.97
C GLU A 282 10.52 4.08 14.23
N LEU A 283 10.83 3.54 15.43
CA LEU A 283 10.53 4.15 16.72
C LEU A 283 11.55 5.22 17.13
N TYR A 284 12.79 5.14 16.64
CA TYR A 284 13.88 6.01 17.08
C TYR A 284 14.51 6.77 15.90
N ASN A 285 14.26 8.08 15.83
CA ASN A 285 14.81 8.94 14.78
C ASN A 285 16.29 9.23 15.02
N LEU A 286 17.15 8.70 14.15
CA LEU A 286 18.61 8.85 14.21
C LEU A 286 19.15 10.05 13.42
N ALA A 287 18.30 10.88 12.82
CA ALA A 287 18.74 11.96 11.90
C ALA A 287 19.64 13.01 12.56
N SER A 288 19.48 13.25 13.88
CA SER A 288 20.32 14.19 14.64
C SER A 288 21.69 13.61 15.05
N ASN A 289 21.89 12.29 14.96
CA ASN A 289 23.14 11.65 15.35
C ASN A 289 24.19 11.80 14.23
N LYS A 290 25.29 12.49 14.56
CA LYS A 290 26.38 12.80 13.63
C LYS A 290 27.11 11.56 13.10
N ASP A 291 27.09 10.45 13.82
CA ASP A 291 27.72 9.19 13.41
C ASP A 291 27.11 8.61 12.12
N PHE A 292 25.88 9.03 11.79
CA PHE A 292 25.16 8.58 10.58
C PHE A 292 25.14 9.63 9.45
N ASN A 293 25.95 10.68 9.52
CA ASN A 293 25.95 11.72 8.48
C ASN A 293 26.31 11.15 7.09
N GLU A 294 27.27 10.25 7.00
CA GLU A 294 27.64 9.62 5.72
C GLU A 294 26.48 8.85 5.10
N ILE A 295 25.75 8.09 5.92
CA ILE A 295 24.56 7.34 5.49
C ILE A 295 23.45 8.31 5.02
N LYS A 296 23.24 9.40 5.75
CA LYS A 296 22.24 10.40 5.35
C LYS A 296 22.57 11.01 3.99
N GLU A 297 23.83 11.43 3.78
CA GLU A 297 24.25 12.02 2.51
C GLU A 297 24.18 11.02 1.35
N GLU A 298 24.51 9.75 1.59
CA GLU A 298 24.32 8.69 0.60
C GLU A 298 22.83 8.58 0.20
N LEU A 299 21.94 8.44 1.18
CA LEU A 299 20.50 8.29 0.91
C LEU A 299 19.91 9.55 0.28
N LYS A 300 20.32 10.74 0.73
CA LYS A 300 19.93 12.02 0.17
C LYS A 300 20.30 12.18 -1.31
N SER A 301 21.38 11.56 -1.74
CA SER A 301 21.81 11.58 -3.14
C SER A 301 20.78 10.94 -4.10
N TRP A 302 19.88 10.12 -3.58
CA TRP A 302 18.80 9.47 -4.32
C TRP A 302 17.51 10.29 -4.41
N LEU A 303 17.42 11.40 -3.70
CA LEU A 303 16.25 12.29 -3.77
C LEU A 303 16.04 12.82 -5.18
N PRO A 304 14.79 13.06 -5.60
CA PRO A 304 14.49 13.65 -6.89
C PRO A 304 15.16 15.02 -7.05
N LYS A 305 15.89 15.21 -8.15
CA LYS A 305 16.55 16.48 -8.46
C LYS A 305 15.55 17.55 -8.94
N GLU A 306 14.45 17.11 -9.51
CA GLU A 306 13.37 17.97 -10.01
C GLU A 306 12.10 17.71 -9.19
N ASN A 307 11.54 18.76 -8.64
CA ASN A 307 10.31 18.72 -7.87
C ASN A 307 9.31 19.70 -8.49
N ASN A 308 8.22 19.19 -9.02
CA ASN A 308 7.18 20.01 -9.61
C ASN A 308 6.01 20.18 -8.64
N ARG A 309 5.67 21.42 -8.28
CA ARG A 309 4.39 21.70 -7.62
C ARG A 309 3.28 21.45 -8.62
N ILE A 310 2.41 20.49 -8.35
CA ILE A 310 1.14 20.39 -9.07
C ILE A 310 0.33 21.63 -8.70
N ARG A 311 0.28 22.63 -9.58
CA ARG A 311 -0.66 23.72 -9.42
C ARG A 311 -2.05 23.15 -9.69
N MET A 312 -2.81 22.89 -8.62
CA MET A 312 -4.26 22.73 -8.75
C MET A 312 -4.81 24.07 -9.27
N LYS A 313 -5.14 24.14 -10.56
CA LYS A 313 -5.94 25.26 -11.06
C LYS A 313 -7.24 25.23 -10.26
N GLU A 314 -7.57 26.33 -9.58
CA GLU A 314 -8.84 26.50 -8.93
C GLU A 314 -9.94 26.15 -9.96
N VAL A 315 -10.60 25.04 -9.76
CA VAL A 315 -11.78 24.68 -10.53
C VAL A 315 -12.90 25.55 -9.98
N GLY A 316 -13.21 26.61 -10.73
CA GLY A 316 -14.23 27.58 -10.38
C GLY A 316 -15.54 26.91 -9.92
N LYS A 317 -16.14 27.50 -8.91
CA LYS A 317 -17.46 27.15 -8.38
C LYS A 317 -18.50 27.21 -9.52
N ARG A 318 -18.82 26.05 -10.13
CA ARG A 318 -20.12 25.77 -10.76
C ARG A 318 -20.23 24.27 -11.08
N GLY A 319 -21.32 23.69 -10.64
CA GLY A 319 -21.65 22.28 -10.73
C GLY A 319 -21.58 21.69 -12.14
N SER A 320 -20.47 21.05 -12.43
CA SER A 320 -20.38 20.00 -13.44
C SER A 320 -19.18 19.12 -13.10
N ARG A 321 -19.37 17.80 -13.14
CA ARG A 321 -18.30 16.82 -13.04
C ARG A 321 -17.30 17.05 -14.18
N LYS A 322 -16.25 17.81 -13.96
CA LYS A 322 -15.12 17.89 -14.88
C LYS A 322 -14.09 16.83 -14.49
N LYS A 323 -13.78 15.96 -15.44
CA LYS A 323 -12.65 15.03 -15.36
C LYS A 323 -11.39 15.81 -15.02
N VAL A 324 -10.67 15.37 -13.98
CA VAL A 324 -9.34 15.85 -13.67
C VAL A 324 -8.43 15.28 -14.77
N VAL A 325 -7.95 16.12 -15.65
CA VAL A 325 -6.88 15.76 -16.57
C VAL A 325 -5.57 16.11 -15.86
N ILE A 326 -4.85 15.10 -15.43
CA ILE A 326 -3.48 15.25 -14.92
C ILE A 326 -2.61 15.43 -16.17
N GLY A 327 -2.23 16.65 -16.45
CA GLY A 327 -1.22 16.95 -17.47
C GLY A 327 0.17 16.70 -16.85
N LEU A 328 0.84 15.65 -17.29
CA LEU A 328 2.28 15.48 -17.13
C LEU A 328 2.95 16.32 -18.21
N TYR A 329 3.74 17.31 -17.81
CA TYR A 329 4.73 17.96 -18.65
C TYR A 329 6.12 17.62 -18.15
#